data_1973e49081f294424b3cf02b42c71f26
#
_entry.id   1973e49081f294424b3cf02b42c71f26
#
_cell.length_a   1.000
_cell.length_b   1.000
_cell.length_c   1.000
_cell.angle_alpha   90.00
_cell.angle_beta   90.00
_cell.angle_gamma   90.00
#
_symmetry.space_group_name_H-M   'P 1'
#
loop_
_entity.id
_entity.type
_entity.pdbx_description
1 polymer ?
#
loop_
_entity_poly.entity_id
_entity_poly.type
_entity_poly.pdbx_seq_one_letter_code
_entity_poly.pdbx_strand_id
1 'polypeptide(L)'
;MSLNNDLKNKLTVRLVRSWPPSEEFQETVEEEYGLYVRYQTTIHKDSPIECNMHQFKRFLCTSPLIPFSHTNDSLTDPISTLSVKDKNLDEEVARDLKTLNGYGSFHQQYRLNNKLIAVGVLDILNKCVSSVYFFYDPEFQFLNLGTYSGLRFRFNLILEIKNYLK
;
A
#
# COMPACT_ATOMS: atom_id res chain seq x y z
N MET A 1 -4.76 -21.70 -33.13
CA MET A 1 -4.05 -22.09 -31.91
C MET A 1 -4.44 -21.07 -30.83
N SER A 2 -5.38 -21.43 -29.96
CA SER A 2 -5.76 -20.56 -28.83
C SER A 2 -4.66 -20.65 -27.77
N LEU A 3 -4.02 -19.52 -27.48
CA LEU A 3 -3.14 -19.38 -26.32
C LEU A 3 -4.00 -19.51 -25.05
N ASN A 4 -3.95 -20.67 -24.42
CA ASN A 4 -4.46 -20.84 -23.07
C ASN A 4 -3.64 -19.95 -22.14
N ASN A 5 -4.18 -18.78 -21.82
CA ASN A 5 -3.65 -17.87 -20.80
C ASN A 5 -4.05 -18.37 -19.39
N ASP A 6 -3.59 -19.55 -19.03
CA ASP A 6 -3.56 -19.98 -17.64
C ASP A 6 -2.42 -19.23 -16.93
N LEU A 7 -2.65 -17.96 -16.61
CA LEU A 7 -1.82 -17.22 -15.64
C LEU A 7 -1.98 -17.93 -14.30
N LYS A 8 -1.06 -18.87 -14.02
CA LYS A 8 -1.06 -19.68 -12.79
C LYS A 8 -0.93 -18.87 -11.50
N ASN A 9 -0.48 -17.61 -11.59
CA ASN A 9 -0.23 -16.76 -10.43
C ASN A 9 -0.82 -15.37 -10.63
N LYS A 10 -1.58 -14.90 -9.66
CA LYS A 10 -2.17 -13.57 -9.65
C LYS A 10 -1.58 -12.74 -8.51
N LEU A 11 -0.89 -11.65 -8.84
CA LEU A 11 -0.48 -10.64 -7.88
C LEU A 11 -1.60 -9.60 -7.76
N THR A 12 -2.09 -9.37 -6.55
CA THR A 12 -3.01 -8.29 -6.22
C THR A 12 -2.35 -7.33 -5.25
N VAL A 13 -2.63 -6.04 -5.41
CA VAL A 13 -2.12 -4.98 -4.54
C VAL A 13 -3.31 -4.19 -4.04
N ARG A 14 -3.43 -4.03 -2.73
CA ARG A 14 -4.50 -3.24 -2.13
C ARG A 14 -3.96 -2.29 -1.07
N LEU A 15 -4.62 -1.17 -0.90
CA LEU A 15 -4.29 -0.16 0.08
C LEU A 15 -5.29 -0.24 1.24
N VAL A 16 -4.79 -0.39 2.46
CA VAL A 16 -5.61 -0.42 3.69
C VAL A 16 -5.15 0.68 4.63
N ARG A 17 -6.09 1.39 5.25
CA ARG A 17 -5.75 2.46 6.19
C ARG A 17 -5.25 1.86 7.49
N SER A 18 -3.98 2.17 7.85
CA SER A 18 -3.35 1.70 9.07
C SER A 18 -3.60 2.63 10.27
N TRP A 19 -3.84 3.95 10.00
CA TRP A 19 -4.11 4.93 11.05
C TRP A 19 -5.16 5.99 10.65
N PRO A 20 -6.23 6.19 11.45
CA PRO A 20 -6.74 5.20 12.41
C PRO A 20 -7.07 3.88 11.71
N PRO A 21 -6.95 2.73 12.38
CA PRO A 21 -7.04 1.43 11.73
C PRO A 21 -8.45 1.17 11.16
N SER A 22 -8.52 0.85 9.86
CA SER A 22 -9.75 0.36 9.23
C SER A 22 -10.08 -1.07 9.65
N GLU A 23 -11.32 -1.51 9.41
CA GLU A 23 -11.72 -2.90 9.66
C GLU A 23 -10.84 -3.89 8.87
N GLU A 24 -10.60 -3.62 7.58
CA GLU A 24 -9.74 -4.44 6.72
C GLU A 24 -8.31 -4.53 7.24
N PHE A 25 -7.78 -3.45 7.81
CA PHE A 25 -6.47 -3.46 8.45
C PHE A 25 -6.47 -4.32 9.72
N GLN A 26 -7.51 -4.18 10.55
CA GLN A 26 -7.64 -4.96 11.79
C GLN A 26 -7.73 -6.47 11.52
N GLU A 27 -8.41 -6.87 10.45
CA GLU A 27 -8.53 -8.27 10.02
C GLU A 27 -7.18 -8.86 9.56
N THR A 28 -6.25 -8.03 9.08
CA THR A 28 -5.00 -8.49 8.46
C THR A 28 -3.74 -8.15 9.26
N VAL A 29 -3.86 -7.39 10.34
CA VAL A 29 -2.72 -6.91 11.14
C VAL A 29 -1.85 -8.04 11.71
N GLU A 30 -2.45 -9.16 12.09
CA GLU A 30 -1.71 -10.33 12.61
C GLU A 30 -0.91 -11.02 11.49
N GLU A 31 -1.46 -11.10 10.27
CA GLU A 31 -0.75 -11.63 9.11
C GLU A 31 0.44 -10.74 8.73
N GLU A 32 0.23 -9.42 8.75
CA GLU A 32 1.30 -8.44 8.51
C GLU A 32 2.40 -8.51 9.58
N TYR A 33 2.01 -8.63 10.85
CA TYR A 33 2.97 -8.79 11.94
C TYR A 33 3.80 -10.06 11.77
N GLY A 34 3.17 -11.19 11.43
CA GLY A 34 3.90 -12.42 11.15
C GLY A 34 4.91 -12.28 10.00
N LEU A 35 4.54 -11.55 8.96
CA LEU A 35 5.44 -11.21 7.85
C LEU A 35 6.60 -10.31 8.30
N TYR A 36 6.31 -9.27 9.08
CA TYR A 36 7.30 -8.37 9.65
C TYR A 36 8.35 -9.11 10.50
N VAL A 37 7.92 -10.00 11.40
CA VAL A 37 8.85 -10.79 12.22
C VAL A 37 9.77 -11.64 11.35
N ARG A 38 9.22 -12.34 10.34
CA ARG A 38 10.06 -13.14 9.41
C ARG A 38 11.08 -12.27 8.67
N TYR A 39 10.68 -11.10 8.21
CA TYR A 39 11.55 -10.16 7.53
C TYR A 39 12.68 -9.66 8.44
N GLN A 40 12.35 -9.16 9.62
CA GLN A 40 13.32 -8.61 10.58
C GLN A 40 14.34 -9.67 11.01
N THR A 41 13.87 -10.86 11.37
CA THR A 41 14.76 -11.93 11.82
C THR A 41 15.63 -12.51 10.71
N THR A 42 15.10 -12.58 9.47
CA THR A 42 15.83 -13.20 8.35
C THR A 42 16.76 -12.20 7.66
N ILE A 43 16.30 -11.00 7.39
CA ILE A 43 17.05 -9.99 6.61
C ILE A 43 17.92 -9.13 7.53
N HIS A 44 17.35 -8.57 8.60
CA HIS A 44 18.09 -7.70 9.53
C HIS A 44 18.82 -8.44 10.63
N LYS A 45 18.49 -9.73 10.85
CA LYS A 45 19.08 -10.56 11.94
C LYS A 45 18.70 -10.07 13.33
N ASP A 46 17.56 -9.36 13.43
CA ASP A 46 17.06 -8.87 14.69
C ASP A 46 16.63 -10.05 15.60
N SER A 47 16.70 -9.83 16.92
CA SER A 47 16.20 -10.81 17.88
C SER A 47 14.66 -10.89 17.80
N PRO A 48 14.07 -12.10 17.79
CA PRO A 48 12.62 -12.25 17.84
C PRO A 48 11.94 -11.54 19.03
N ILE A 49 12.67 -11.38 20.14
CA ILE A 49 12.17 -10.69 21.34
C ILE A 49 11.98 -9.20 21.07
N GLU A 50 12.83 -8.61 20.23
CA GLU A 50 12.76 -7.19 19.84
C GLU A 50 11.67 -6.94 18.80
N CYS A 51 11.32 -7.95 18.00
CA CYS A 51 10.28 -7.87 16.96
C CYS A 51 8.87 -8.14 17.51
N ASN A 52 8.52 -7.60 18.68
CA ASN A 52 7.20 -7.85 19.28
C ASN A 52 6.09 -6.96 18.67
N MET A 53 4.83 -7.36 18.89
CA MET A 53 3.65 -6.66 18.35
C MET A 53 3.58 -5.18 18.77
N HIS A 54 4.01 -4.84 19.98
CA HIS A 54 4.02 -3.45 20.45
C HIS A 54 5.00 -2.60 19.62
N GLN A 55 6.20 -3.11 19.34
CA GLN A 55 7.19 -2.43 18.50
C GLN A 55 6.68 -2.31 17.05
N PHE A 56 6.10 -3.38 16.50
CA PHE A 56 5.49 -3.35 15.17
C PHE A 56 4.43 -2.26 15.06
N LYS A 57 3.45 -2.23 15.98
CA LYS A 57 2.39 -1.22 15.99
C LYS A 57 2.94 0.19 16.18
N ARG A 58 3.87 0.39 17.10
CA ARG A 58 4.48 1.69 17.35
C ARG A 58 5.27 2.21 16.16
N PHE A 59 6.01 1.33 15.47
CA PHE A 59 6.91 1.72 14.39
C PHE A 59 6.20 1.86 13.04
N LEU A 60 5.25 0.97 12.72
CA LEU A 60 4.68 0.89 11.37
C LEU A 60 3.19 1.25 11.29
N CYS A 61 2.44 1.20 12.40
CA CYS A 61 1.00 1.42 12.35
C CYS A 61 0.57 2.76 12.97
N THR A 62 1.27 3.24 14.02
CA THR A 62 0.94 4.52 14.65
C THR A 62 1.51 5.68 13.83
N SER A 63 0.68 6.69 13.58
CA SER A 63 1.09 7.85 12.79
C SER A 63 0.75 9.16 13.52
N PRO A 64 1.61 10.19 13.42
CA PRO A 64 1.31 11.54 13.90
C PRO A 64 0.39 12.30 12.93
N LEU A 65 0.12 11.76 11.74
CA LEU A 65 -0.73 12.43 10.77
C LEU A 65 -2.18 12.47 11.23
N ILE A 66 -2.78 13.64 11.14
CA ILE A 66 -4.22 13.81 11.35
C ILE A 66 -4.91 13.33 10.08
N PRO A 67 -5.72 12.25 10.15
CA PRO A 67 -6.41 11.75 8.98
C PRO A 67 -7.43 12.78 8.51
N PHE A 68 -7.45 13.04 7.23
CA PHE A 68 -8.48 13.86 6.60
C PHE A 68 -9.41 12.92 5.85
N SER A 69 -10.66 12.83 6.28
CA SER A 69 -11.74 12.15 5.56
C SER A 69 -12.67 13.18 4.96
N HIS A 70 -13.06 13.01 3.70
CA HIS A 70 -14.09 13.81 3.06
C HIS A 70 -15.44 13.49 3.72
N THR A 71 -15.77 14.20 4.79
CA THR A 71 -17.17 14.33 5.23
C THR A 71 -17.84 15.35 4.31
N ASN A 72 -19.10 15.11 3.96
CA ASN A 72 -19.93 15.85 2.97
C ASN A 72 -20.12 17.36 3.22
N ASP A 73 -19.18 18.05 3.82
CA ASP A 73 -19.21 19.50 3.95
C ASP A 73 -18.44 20.15 2.79
N SER A 74 -19.26 20.70 1.91
CA SER A 74 -18.92 21.52 0.78
C SER A 74 -17.75 22.48 1.09
N LEU A 75 -16.63 22.30 0.37
CA LEU A 75 -15.83 23.33 -0.28
C LEU A 75 -14.51 22.72 -0.78
N THR A 76 -14.43 22.58 -2.12
CA THR A 76 -13.18 22.37 -2.90
C THR A 76 -12.35 21.12 -2.58
N ASP A 77 -12.88 19.96 -2.91
CA ASP A 77 -12.13 18.71 -2.96
C ASP A 77 -11.12 18.70 -4.12
N PRO A 78 -9.79 18.70 -3.86
CA PRO A 78 -8.83 18.53 -4.96
C PRO A 78 -8.91 17.14 -5.61
N ILE A 79 -9.48 16.13 -4.91
CA ILE A 79 -9.61 14.76 -5.42
C ILE A 79 -10.92 14.53 -6.17
N SER A 80 -12.00 15.25 -5.85
CA SER A 80 -13.28 15.12 -6.57
C SER A 80 -13.22 15.67 -8.00
N THR A 81 -12.21 16.51 -8.31
CA THR A 81 -11.92 16.98 -9.67
C THR A 81 -11.07 16.04 -10.50
N LEU A 82 -10.57 14.95 -9.93
CA LEU A 82 -9.90 13.87 -10.68
C LEU A 82 -10.97 13.09 -11.47
N SER A 83 -11.42 13.65 -12.59
CA SER A 83 -12.19 12.88 -13.54
C SER A 83 -11.25 11.87 -14.18
N VAL A 84 -11.29 10.62 -13.66
CA VAL A 84 -10.61 9.46 -14.26
C VAL A 84 -11.23 9.22 -15.64
N LYS A 85 -10.79 9.99 -16.63
CA LYS A 85 -11.16 9.83 -18.05
C LYS A 85 -10.07 9.16 -18.88
N ASP A 86 -8.95 8.79 -18.26
CA ASP A 86 -7.89 8.07 -18.97
C ASP A 86 -8.26 6.59 -19.09
N LYS A 87 -8.62 6.19 -20.30
CA LYS A 87 -8.96 4.82 -20.70
C LYS A 87 -7.77 3.83 -20.58
N ASN A 88 -6.60 4.31 -20.17
CA ASN A 88 -5.36 3.53 -20.01
C ASN A 88 -4.91 3.42 -18.55
N LEU A 89 -5.71 3.88 -17.59
CA LEU A 89 -5.42 3.66 -16.18
C LEU A 89 -5.76 2.20 -15.86
N ASP A 90 -4.80 1.48 -15.30
CA ASP A 90 -5.02 0.14 -14.78
C ASP A 90 -6.24 0.19 -13.84
N GLU A 91 -7.27 -0.61 -14.09
CA GLU A 91 -8.53 -0.59 -13.32
C GLU A 91 -8.29 -0.83 -11.83
N GLU A 92 -7.19 -1.51 -11.49
CA GLU A 92 -6.76 -1.76 -10.12
C GLU A 92 -6.30 -0.45 -9.46
N VAL A 93 -5.51 0.37 -10.16
CA VAL A 93 -5.03 1.67 -9.68
C VAL A 93 -6.20 2.66 -9.52
N ALA A 94 -7.13 2.68 -10.48
CA ALA A 94 -8.32 3.54 -10.40
C ALA A 94 -9.22 3.15 -9.21
N ARG A 95 -9.25 1.87 -8.85
CA ARG A 95 -9.97 1.36 -7.70
C ARG A 95 -9.30 1.74 -6.40
N ASP A 96 -7.97 1.61 -6.32
CA ASP A 96 -7.16 2.02 -5.17
C ASP A 96 -7.31 3.52 -4.88
N LEU A 97 -7.29 4.36 -5.92
CA LEU A 97 -7.50 5.80 -5.80
C LEU A 97 -8.91 6.18 -5.32
N LYS A 98 -9.94 5.43 -5.75
CA LYS A 98 -11.32 5.64 -5.28
C LYS A 98 -11.55 5.18 -3.85
N THR A 99 -10.80 4.18 -3.39
CA THR A 99 -10.83 3.70 -2.00
C THR A 99 -10.00 4.58 -1.05
N LEU A 100 -9.18 5.51 -1.59
CA LEU A 100 -8.49 6.53 -0.84
C LEU A 100 -9.48 7.55 -0.27
N ASN A 101 -10.12 7.19 0.84
CA ASN A 101 -10.91 8.13 1.63
C ASN A 101 -9.98 9.11 2.39
N GLY A 102 -9.33 10.03 1.65
CA GLY A 102 -8.54 11.11 2.22
C GLY A 102 -7.05 10.80 2.43
N TYR A 103 -6.38 11.71 3.15
CA TYR A 103 -4.95 11.63 3.49
C TYR A 103 -4.73 10.82 4.76
N GLY A 104 -3.49 10.41 5.02
CA GLY A 104 -3.10 9.70 6.24
C GLY A 104 -2.13 8.56 5.97
N SER A 105 -2.09 7.62 6.88
CA SER A 105 -1.17 6.48 6.84
C SER A 105 -1.87 5.20 6.41
N PHE A 106 -1.21 4.49 5.52
CA PHE A 106 -1.74 3.29 4.86
C PHE A 106 -0.69 2.20 4.77
N HIS A 107 -1.16 0.94 4.72
CA HIS A 107 -0.36 -0.18 4.31
C HIS A 107 -0.79 -0.64 2.91
N GLN A 108 0.16 -0.75 2.01
CA GLN A 108 -0.02 -1.32 0.69
C GLN A 108 0.35 -2.79 0.73
N GLN A 109 -0.64 -3.65 0.71
CA GLN A 109 -0.51 -5.10 0.80
C GLN A 109 -0.33 -5.72 -0.59
N TYR A 110 0.73 -6.49 -0.78
CA TYR A 110 1.01 -7.26 -1.97
C TYR A 110 0.66 -8.72 -1.72
N ARG A 111 -0.30 -9.27 -2.46
CA ARG A 111 -0.76 -10.65 -2.29
C ARG A 111 -0.58 -11.46 -3.57
N LEU A 112 0.16 -12.55 -3.46
CA LEU A 112 0.30 -13.53 -4.53
C LEU A 112 -0.63 -14.70 -4.25
N ASN A 113 -1.63 -14.93 -5.12
CA ASN A 113 -2.64 -15.97 -4.91
C ASN A 113 -3.27 -15.92 -3.50
N ASN A 114 -3.62 -14.74 -3.03
CA ASN A 114 -4.13 -14.44 -1.68
C ASN A 114 -3.11 -14.49 -0.52
N LYS A 115 -1.93 -15.10 -0.67
CA LYS A 115 -0.87 -15.05 0.35
C LYS A 115 -0.26 -13.65 0.40
N LEU A 116 -0.19 -13.04 1.56
CA LEU A 116 0.53 -11.79 1.77
C LEU A 116 2.04 -12.02 1.64
N ILE A 117 2.67 -11.34 0.69
CA ILE A 117 4.10 -11.50 0.39
C ILE A 117 4.93 -10.24 0.61
N ALA A 118 4.30 -9.07 0.64
CA ALA A 118 4.97 -7.83 1.00
C ALA A 118 3.98 -6.77 1.48
N VAL A 119 4.51 -5.79 2.22
CA VAL A 119 3.78 -4.62 2.70
C VAL A 119 4.65 -3.38 2.51
N GLY A 120 4.08 -2.35 1.89
CA GLY A 120 4.63 -1.00 1.86
C GLY A 120 3.89 -0.11 2.85
N VAL A 121 4.61 0.49 3.78
CA VAL A 121 4.07 1.48 4.73
C VAL A 121 4.18 2.86 4.10
N LEU A 122 3.05 3.54 3.98
CA LEU A 122 2.92 4.77 3.20
C LEU A 122 2.23 5.86 3.99
N ASP A 123 2.74 7.07 3.84
CA ASP A 123 2.03 8.29 4.21
C ASP A 123 1.57 9.02 2.95
N ILE A 124 0.26 9.18 2.82
CA ILE A 124 -0.35 9.90 1.70
C ILE A 124 -0.72 11.29 2.17
N LEU A 125 -0.11 12.27 1.55
CA LEU A 125 -0.26 13.68 1.84
C LEU A 125 -0.85 14.41 0.63
N ASN A 126 -1.32 15.63 0.83
CA ASN A 126 -1.99 16.42 -0.22
C ASN A 126 -1.19 16.53 -1.55
N LYS A 127 0.15 16.55 -1.48
CA LYS A 127 1.00 16.79 -2.66
C LYS A 127 2.09 15.73 -2.85
N CYS A 128 2.12 14.71 -2.02
CA CYS A 128 3.14 13.68 -2.13
C CYS A 128 2.72 12.39 -1.41
N VAL A 129 3.37 11.31 -1.80
CA VAL A 129 3.32 10.03 -1.08
C VAL A 129 4.72 9.75 -0.55
N SER A 130 4.82 9.49 0.75
CA SER A 130 6.06 9.07 1.40
C SER A 130 6.05 7.55 1.57
N SER A 131 7.07 6.89 1.04
CA SER A 131 7.33 5.48 1.36
C SER A 131 8.15 5.42 2.64
N VAL A 132 7.48 5.09 3.74
CA VAL A 132 8.07 5.09 5.09
C VAL A 132 8.90 3.84 5.33
N TYR A 133 8.35 2.69 4.96
CA TYR A 133 8.99 1.39 5.14
C TYR A 133 8.50 0.37 4.12
N PHE A 134 9.29 -0.67 3.86
CA PHE A 134 8.89 -1.80 3.01
C PHE A 134 9.47 -3.09 3.56
N PHE A 135 8.63 -4.10 3.76
CA PHE A 135 9.05 -5.42 4.19
C PHE A 135 8.35 -6.51 3.37
N TYR A 136 9.01 -7.64 3.22
CA TYR A 136 8.54 -8.70 2.34
C TYR A 136 8.89 -10.09 2.90
N ASP A 137 8.21 -11.11 2.41
CA ASP A 137 8.50 -12.50 2.74
C ASP A 137 9.85 -12.88 2.09
N PRO A 138 10.88 -13.25 2.90
CA PRO A 138 12.21 -13.58 2.38
C PRO A 138 12.22 -14.68 1.32
N GLU A 139 11.23 -15.59 1.32
CA GLU A 139 11.06 -16.60 0.28
C GLU A 139 10.85 -16.01 -1.11
N PHE A 140 10.31 -14.77 -1.18
CA PHE A 140 10.03 -14.07 -2.44
C PHE A 140 11.07 -12.98 -2.77
N GLN A 141 12.24 -13.00 -2.13
CA GLN A 141 13.31 -12.03 -2.39
C GLN A 141 13.68 -11.92 -3.87
N PHE A 142 13.62 -13.01 -4.62
CA PHE A 142 13.95 -13.07 -6.05
C PHE A 142 13.01 -12.23 -6.93
N LEU A 143 11.82 -11.85 -6.44
CA LEU A 143 10.87 -11.00 -7.17
C LEU A 143 11.24 -9.50 -7.14
N ASN A 144 12.24 -9.10 -6.37
CA ASN A 144 12.66 -7.70 -6.22
C ASN A 144 11.49 -6.75 -5.92
N LEU A 145 10.60 -7.16 -5.00
CA LEU A 145 9.35 -6.47 -4.70
C LEU A 145 9.54 -5.02 -4.25
N GLY A 146 10.66 -4.70 -3.58
CA GLY A 146 11.01 -3.32 -3.22
C GLY A 146 11.21 -2.43 -4.45
N THR A 147 11.94 -2.91 -5.46
CA THR A 147 12.12 -2.21 -6.74
C THR A 147 10.79 -2.08 -7.48
N TYR A 148 10.01 -3.15 -7.53
CA TYR A 148 8.67 -3.14 -8.14
C TYR A 148 7.75 -2.11 -7.48
N SER A 149 7.72 -2.08 -6.14
CA SER A 149 6.95 -1.12 -5.36
C SER A 149 7.35 0.33 -5.69
N GLY A 150 8.65 0.63 -5.68
CA GLY A 150 9.16 1.96 -6.00
C GLY A 150 8.82 2.41 -7.42
N LEU A 151 8.90 1.51 -8.41
CA LEU A 151 8.52 1.80 -9.79
C LEU A 151 7.01 2.02 -9.93
N ARG A 152 6.19 1.19 -9.27
CA ARG A 152 4.73 1.35 -9.24
C ARG A 152 4.32 2.70 -8.67
N PHE A 153 4.95 3.14 -7.58
CA PHE A 153 4.74 4.47 -7.00
C PHE A 153 5.07 5.59 -7.96
N ARG A 154 6.25 5.53 -8.55
CA ARG A 154 6.72 6.55 -9.49
C ARG A 154 5.78 6.66 -10.69
N PHE A 155 5.27 5.54 -11.18
CA PHE A 155 4.37 5.51 -12.31
C PHE A 155 3.01 6.14 -11.96
N ASN A 156 2.45 5.82 -10.80
CA ASN A 156 1.19 6.38 -10.32
C ASN A 156 1.30 7.89 -10.07
N LEU A 157 2.39 8.33 -9.43
CA LEU A 157 2.65 9.75 -9.18
C LEU A 157 2.83 10.55 -10.47
N ILE A 158 3.50 9.99 -11.49
CA ILE A 158 3.68 10.65 -12.79
C ILE A 158 2.33 10.78 -13.53
N LEU A 159 1.45 9.81 -13.43
CA LEU A 159 0.10 9.88 -14.02
C LEU A 159 -0.74 10.96 -13.34
N GLU A 160 -0.67 11.07 -12.01
CA GLU A 160 -1.34 12.14 -11.27
C GLU A 160 -0.81 13.53 -11.68
N ILE A 161 0.49 13.73 -11.74
CA ILE A 161 1.10 15.01 -12.14
C ILE A 161 0.71 15.38 -13.58
N LYS A 162 0.67 14.44 -14.52
CA LYS A 162 0.23 14.68 -15.90
C LYS A 162 -1.24 15.12 -15.99
N ASN A 163 -2.08 14.65 -15.08
CA ASN A 163 -3.48 15.06 -15.03
C ASN A 163 -3.67 16.44 -14.39
N TYR A 164 -2.73 16.87 -13.54
CA TYR A 164 -2.72 18.22 -12.96
C TYR A 164 -2.22 19.31 -13.92
N LEU A 165 -1.44 18.93 -14.94
CA LEU A 165 -0.85 19.88 -15.89
C LEU A 165 -1.67 20.05 -17.18
N LYS A 166 -2.83 19.43 -17.29
CA LYS A 166 -3.84 19.63 -18.35
C LYS A 166 -5.00 20.45 -17.85
#